data_b338f1e533fa6ee519991f68340d2ca8
#
_entry.id   b338f1e533fa6ee519991f68340d2ca8
#
_cell.length_a   1.000
_cell.length_b   1.000
_cell.length_c   1.000
_cell.angle_alpha   90.00
_cell.angle_beta   90.00
_cell.angle_gamma   90.00
#
_symmetry.space_group_name_H-M   'P 1'
#
loop_
_entity.id
_entity.type
_entity.pdbx_description
1 polymer ?
#
loop_
_entity_poly.entity_id
_entity_poly.type
_entity_poly.pdbx_seq_one_letter_code
_entity_poly.pdbx_strand_id
1 'polypeptide(L)'
;FDGIVELYNDYIKIRFDKTNKKATNYELLGSDLSLELAENGISPVLLPQVILTDECQITSIDYEFTDAITTATIHFVYNGNKNFININQYVYESSLPAVDYPSASSEINQINVNGVMVYVFMQSGRGTIAYQDDKTQYVIDLQANLEDTIDFAKSIK
;
A
#
# COMPACT_ATOMS: atom_id res chain seq x y z
N PHE A 1 2.97 -15.63 -12.72
CA PHE A 1 2.47 -14.69 -11.70
C PHE A 1 1.57 -15.44 -10.75
N ASP A 2 1.95 -15.49 -9.50
CA ASP A 2 1.28 -16.28 -8.48
C ASP A 2 0.39 -15.44 -7.54
N GLY A 3 0.32 -14.16 -7.77
CA GLY A 3 -0.46 -13.27 -6.94
C GLY A 3 -1.42 -12.43 -7.77
N ILE A 4 -2.57 -12.14 -7.20
CA ILE A 4 -3.58 -11.28 -7.80
C ILE A 4 -3.90 -10.19 -6.80
N VAL A 5 -3.80 -8.93 -7.23
CA VAL A 5 -4.31 -7.80 -6.46
C VAL A 5 -5.64 -7.42 -7.03
N GLU A 6 -6.70 -7.59 -6.23
CA GLU A 6 -8.06 -7.30 -6.63
C GLU A 6 -8.62 -6.16 -5.79
N LEU A 7 -9.16 -5.14 -6.46
CA LEU A 7 -9.85 -4.03 -5.83
C LEU A 7 -11.35 -4.18 -6.10
N TYR A 8 -12.05 -4.83 -5.19
CA TYR A 8 -13.48 -5.07 -5.32
C TYR A 8 -14.23 -4.64 -4.07
N ASN A 9 -15.44 -4.20 -4.26
CA ASN A 9 -16.35 -3.87 -3.18
C ASN A 9 -15.70 -2.87 -2.23
N ASP A 10 -15.28 -3.33 -1.08
CA ASP A 10 -14.85 -2.47 0.01
C ASP A 10 -13.40 -2.72 0.41
N TYR A 11 -12.69 -3.59 -0.31
CA TYR A 11 -11.39 -4.03 0.16
C TYR A 11 -10.50 -4.53 -0.97
N ILE A 12 -9.24 -4.67 -0.62
CA ILE A 12 -8.20 -5.19 -1.48
C ILE A 12 -8.00 -6.66 -1.16
N LYS A 13 -8.02 -7.51 -2.19
CA LYS A 13 -7.64 -8.90 -2.04
C LYS A 13 -6.29 -9.14 -2.64
N ILE A 14 -5.43 -9.79 -1.90
CA ILE A 14 -4.17 -10.30 -2.39
C ILE A 14 -4.19 -11.81 -2.19
N ARG A 15 -3.97 -12.56 -3.27
CA ARG A 15 -3.97 -14.02 -3.25
C ARG A 15 -2.63 -14.55 -3.71
N PHE A 16 -2.13 -15.52 -2.99
CA PHE A 16 -0.89 -16.19 -3.32
C PHE A 16 -1.08 -17.71 -3.27
N ASP A 17 -0.48 -18.42 -4.23
CA ASP A 17 -0.58 -19.87 -4.26
C ASP A 17 0.31 -20.53 -3.21
N LYS A 18 1.51 -20.00 -3.01
CA LYS A 18 2.45 -20.49 -2.01
C LYS A 18 3.19 -19.32 -1.40
N THR A 19 3.23 -19.32 -0.09
CA THR A 19 3.91 -18.26 0.65
C THR A 19 4.61 -18.79 1.89
N ASN A 20 5.75 -18.18 2.18
CA ASN A 20 6.31 -18.20 3.52
C ASN A 20 5.84 -16.94 4.19
N LYS A 21 5.29 -17.03 5.39
CA LYS A 21 4.76 -15.89 6.11
C LYS A 21 5.63 -15.53 7.29
N LYS A 22 5.82 -14.24 7.46
CA LYS A 22 6.44 -13.67 8.64
C LYS A 22 5.56 -12.51 9.12
N ALA A 23 5.16 -12.54 10.38
CA ALA A 23 4.41 -11.46 11.02
C ALA A 23 5.27 -10.85 12.12
N THR A 24 5.26 -9.53 12.20
CA THR A 24 5.97 -8.79 13.23
C THR A 24 5.01 -7.81 13.88
N ASN A 25 4.83 -7.94 15.20
CA ASN A 25 3.99 -7.04 16.00
C ASN A 25 4.90 -6.17 16.85
N TYR A 26 4.99 -4.89 16.53
CA TYR A 26 5.75 -3.94 17.32
C TYR A 26 5.36 -2.51 16.98
N GLU A 27 5.74 -1.61 17.87
CA GLU A 27 5.69 -0.19 17.59
C GLU A 27 6.97 0.23 16.91
N LEU A 28 6.86 0.75 15.70
CA LEU A 28 8.00 1.21 14.93
C LEU A 28 7.96 2.71 14.78
N LEU A 29 9.09 3.36 15.01
CA LEU A 29 9.25 4.74 14.60
C LEU A 29 9.33 4.76 13.07
N GLY A 30 8.58 5.67 12.45
CA GLY A 30 8.49 5.73 11.00
C GLY A 30 9.84 5.81 10.29
N SER A 31 10.84 6.44 10.91
CA SER A 31 12.20 6.52 10.36
C SER A 31 12.87 5.17 10.12
N ASP A 32 12.42 4.12 10.82
CA ASP A 32 12.99 2.78 10.71
C ASP A 32 12.23 1.91 9.71
N LEU A 33 11.11 2.38 9.20
CA LEU A 33 10.24 1.58 8.33
C LEU A 33 10.92 1.17 7.03
N SER A 34 11.59 2.09 6.35
CA SER A 34 12.29 1.78 5.10
C SER A 34 13.39 0.74 5.30
N LEU A 35 14.09 0.80 6.42
CA LEU A 35 15.12 -0.18 6.76
C LEU A 35 14.49 -1.55 7.04
N GLU A 36 13.41 -1.61 7.79
CA GLU A 36 12.69 -2.85 8.07
C GLU A 36 12.21 -3.51 6.77
N LEU A 37 11.63 -2.75 5.86
CA LEU A 37 11.18 -3.25 4.57
C LEU A 37 12.36 -3.76 3.73
N ALA A 38 13.46 -3.02 3.70
CA ALA A 38 14.66 -3.41 2.95
C ALA A 38 15.26 -4.71 3.46
N GLU A 39 15.30 -4.91 4.76
CA GLU A 39 15.76 -6.15 5.38
C GLU A 39 14.91 -7.36 5.00
N ASN A 40 13.68 -7.13 4.58
CA ASN A 40 12.75 -8.17 4.13
C ASN A 40 12.57 -8.19 2.60
N GLY A 41 13.50 -7.58 1.87
CA GLY A 41 13.55 -7.67 0.41
C GLY A 41 12.70 -6.65 -0.34
N ILE A 42 12.20 -5.62 0.32
CA ILE A 42 11.41 -4.56 -0.32
C ILE A 42 12.18 -3.25 -0.28
N SER A 43 12.75 -2.86 -1.41
CA SER A 43 13.54 -1.64 -1.56
C SER A 43 13.78 -1.33 -3.04
N PRO A 44 13.82 -0.05 -3.45
CA PRO A 44 13.43 1.13 -2.68
C PRO A 44 11.91 1.23 -2.50
N VAL A 45 11.46 2.10 -1.61
CA VAL A 45 10.03 2.33 -1.38
C VAL A 45 9.67 3.80 -1.51
N LEU A 46 8.47 4.04 -2.05
CA LEU A 46 7.83 5.35 -2.09
C LEU A 46 6.64 5.32 -1.15
N LEU A 47 6.71 6.05 -0.06
CA LEU A 47 5.66 6.04 0.96
C LEU A 47 5.11 7.43 1.20
N PRO A 48 3.83 7.55 1.59
CA PRO A 48 3.32 8.80 2.12
C PRO A 48 4.16 9.21 3.33
N GLN A 49 4.68 10.42 3.32
CA GLN A 49 5.58 10.87 4.39
C GLN A 49 4.88 10.98 5.75
N VAL A 50 3.56 11.12 5.75
CA VAL A 50 2.76 11.12 6.97
C VAL A 50 2.94 9.85 7.78
N ILE A 51 3.15 8.69 7.12
CA ILE A 51 3.36 7.42 7.83
C ILE A 51 4.68 7.39 8.59
N LEU A 52 5.63 8.26 8.22
CA LEU A 52 6.93 8.36 8.86
C LEU A 52 6.93 9.35 10.03
N THR A 53 5.79 9.95 10.32
CA THR A 53 5.64 10.91 11.42
C THR A 53 4.97 10.26 12.62
N ASP A 54 4.94 10.97 13.74
CA ASP A 54 4.24 10.55 14.94
C ASP A 54 2.70 10.65 14.84
N GLU A 55 2.19 11.18 13.73
CA GLU A 55 0.75 11.14 13.44
C GLU A 55 0.26 9.72 13.15
N CYS A 56 1.15 8.83 12.72
CA CYS A 56 0.86 7.44 12.45
C CYS A 56 1.60 6.53 13.43
N GLN A 57 0.90 5.49 13.88
CA GLN A 57 1.51 4.44 14.70
C GLN A 57 1.44 3.13 13.93
N ILE A 58 2.59 2.57 13.58
CA ILE A 58 2.67 1.26 12.94
C ILE A 58 2.50 0.20 14.02
N THR A 59 1.51 -0.67 13.84
CA THR A 59 1.16 -1.69 14.82
C THR A 59 1.66 -3.08 14.47
N SER A 60 1.73 -3.40 13.18
CA SER A 60 2.27 -4.67 12.71
C SER A 60 2.65 -4.60 11.25
N ILE A 61 3.54 -5.49 10.83
CA ILE A 61 3.88 -5.70 9.43
C ILE A 61 3.84 -7.20 9.17
N ASP A 62 3.01 -7.61 8.21
CA ASP A 62 2.90 -8.99 7.77
C ASP A 62 3.62 -9.15 6.45
N TYR A 63 4.45 -10.19 6.32
CA TYR A 63 5.18 -10.48 5.09
C TYR A 63 4.74 -11.80 4.48
N GLU A 64 4.69 -11.82 3.15
CA GLU A 64 4.49 -13.05 2.37
C GLU A 64 5.53 -13.10 1.27
N PHE A 65 6.18 -14.25 1.13
CA PHE A 65 7.25 -14.43 0.16
C PHE A 65 6.91 -15.54 -0.81
N THR A 66 7.03 -15.24 -2.10
CA THR A 66 6.96 -16.23 -3.18
C THR A 66 8.20 -16.06 -4.06
N ASP A 67 8.37 -16.96 -5.04
CA ASP A 67 9.48 -16.83 -5.98
C ASP A 67 9.37 -15.58 -6.86
N ALA A 68 8.17 -15.05 -7.04
CA ALA A 68 7.89 -13.93 -7.95
C ALA A 68 7.65 -12.61 -7.22
N ILE A 69 7.16 -12.64 -5.98
CA ILE A 69 6.67 -11.46 -5.27
C ILE A 69 7.05 -11.51 -3.80
N THR A 70 7.49 -10.38 -3.28
CA THR A 70 7.54 -10.13 -1.83
C THR A 70 6.44 -9.15 -1.49
N THR A 71 5.60 -9.50 -0.54
CA THR A 71 4.48 -8.66 -0.09
C THR A 71 4.66 -8.25 1.35
N ALA A 72 4.45 -6.98 1.63
CA ALA A 72 4.32 -6.47 2.99
C ALA A 72 2.94 -5.83 3.15
N THR A 73 2.29 -6.12 4.28
CA THR A 73 1.08 -5.42 4.70
C THR A 73 1.40 -4.69 5.99
N ILE A 74 1.41 -3.39 5.92
CA ILE A 74 1.71 -2.52 7.06
C ILE A 74 0.38 -2.07 7.67
N HIS A 75 0.15 -2.45 8.91
CA HIS A 75 -1.02 -1.99 9.66
C HIS A 75 -0.63 -0.80 10.51
N PHE A 76 -1.43 0.25 10.45
CA PHE A 76 -1.15 1.47 11.20
C PHE A 76 -2.42 2.15 11.70
N VAL A 77 -2.28 2.95 12.73
CA VAL A 77 -3.33 3.79 13.27
C VAL A 77 -3.04 5.24 12.89
N TYR A 78 -4.03 5.92 12.37
CA TYR A 78 -3.99 7.34 12.00
C TYR A 78 -5.34 7.96 12.36
N ASN A 79 -5.33 9.06 13.10
CA ASN A 79 -6.56 9.71 13.61
C ASN A 79 -7.47 8.74 14.37
N GLY A 80 -6.88 7.82 15.15
CA GLY A 80 -7.63 6.84 15.92
C GLY A 80 -8.24 5.69 15.12
N ASN A 81 -8.02 5.66 13.81
CA ASN A 81 -8.58 4.64 12.92
C ASN A 81 -7.51 3.67 12.45
N LYS A 82 -7.94 2.43 12.18
CA LYS A 82 -7.08 1.36 11.66
C LYS A 82 -7.02 1.41 10.14
N ASN A 83 -5.82 1.38 9.60
CA ASN A 83 -5.55 1.46 8.18
C ASN A 83 -4.46 0.47 7.80
N PHE A 84 -4.26 0.26 6.50
CA PHE A 84 -3.14 -0.56 6.06
C PHE A 84 -2.58 -0.10 4.72
N ILE A 85 -1.34 -0.51 4.47
CA ILE A 85 -0.67 -0.36 3.17
C ILE A 85 -0.25 -1.75 2.72
N ASN A 86 -0.65 -2.14 1.51
CA ASN A 86 -0.13 -3.31 0.84
C ASN A 86 0.96 -2.89 -0.14
N ILE A 87 2.12 -3.53 -0.02
CA ILE A 87 3.25 -3.32 -0.92
C ILE A 87 3.58 -4.66 -1.56
N ASN A 88 3.53 -4.72 -2.89
CA ASN A 88 3.91 -5.89 -3.66
C ASN A 88 5.14 -5.54 -4.49
N GLN A 89 6.27 -6.13 -4.18
CA GLN A 89 7.47 -5.98 -4.98
C GLN A 89 7.71 -7.22 -5.82
N TYR A 90 7.72 -7.04 -7.13
CA TYR A 90 7.92 -8.11 -8.10
C TYR A 90 9.40 -8.27 -8.41
N VAL A 91 9.82 -9.48 -8.73
CA VAL A 91 11.20 -9.74 -9.16
C VAL A 91 11.51 -9.03 -10.48
N TYR A 92 10.52 -9.01 -11.38
CA TYR A 92 10.65 -8.36 -12.67
C TYR A 92 9.54 -7.33 -12.88
N GLU A 93 9.89 -6.17 -13.43
CA GLU A 93 8.93 -5.14 -13.81
C GLU A 93 7.86 -5.68 -14.77
N SER A 94 8.24 -6.54 -15.71
CA SER A 94 7.31 -7.16 -16.66
C SER A 94 6.27 -8.08 -16.02
N SER A 95 6.45 -8.43 -14.75
CA SER A 95 5.49 -9.26 -13.99
C SER A 95 4.41 -8.46 -13.29
N LEU A 96 4.45 -7.13 -13.34
CA LEU A 96 3.43 -6.29 -12.73
C LEU A 96 2.08 -6.55 -13.41
N PRO A 97 1.05 -6.94 -12.65
CA PRO A 97 -0.27 -7.12 -13.24
C PRO A 97 -0.95 -5.78 -13.50
N ALA A 98 -1.89 -5.79 -14.41
CA ALA A 98 -2.83 -4.68 -14.51
C ALA A 98 -3.69 -4.63 -13.25
N VAL A 99 -3.98 -3.43 -12.79
CA VAL A 99 -4.87 -3.21 -11.64
C VAL A 99 -6.20 -2.72 -12.18
N ASP A 100 -7.26 -3.49 -11.88
CA ASP A 100 -8.62 -3.09 -12.23
C ASP A 100 -9.17 -2.19 -11.13
N TYR A 101 -9.53 -0.98 -11.51
CA TYR A 101 -10.17 -0.04 -10.59
C TYR A 101 -11.69 -0.15 -10.69
N PRO A 102 -12.41 0.13 -9.59
CA PRO A 102 -13.87 0.14 -9.64
C PRO A 102 -14.33 1.11 -10.73
N SER A 103 -15.16 0.63 -11.63
CA SER A 103 -15.59 1.45 -12.74
C SER A 103 -16.74 2.37 -12.35
N ALA A 104 -17.71 2.51 -12.73
CA ALA A 104 -18.95 3.22 -12.88
C ALA A 104 -19.49 4.00 -11.68
N SER A 105 -19.24 3.66 -10.43
CA SER A 105 -19.89 4.30 -9.29
C SER A 105 -18.97 5.19 -8.45
N SER A 106 -17.68 5.15 -8.72
CA SER A 106 -16.69 5.90 -7.97
C SER A 106 -15.92 6.82 -8.89
N GLU A 107 -15.86 8.08 -8.52
CA GLU A 107 -15.00 9.03 -9.19
C GLU A 107 -13.54 8.72 -8.83
N ILE A 108 -12.72 8.49 -9.85
CA ILE A 108 -11.29 8.27 -9.67
C ILE A 108 -10.55 9.58 -9.91
N ASN A 109 -9.80 10.01 -8.89
CA ASN A 109 -8.97 11.18 -8.97
C ASN A 109 -7.55 10.74 -9.34
N GLN A 110 -7.02 11.30 -10.42
CA GLN A 110 -5.65 11.06 -10.84
C GLN A 110 -4.83 12.28 -10.49
N ILE A 111 -3.81 12.10 -9.68
CA ILE A 111 -2.91 13.19 -9.29
C ILE A 111 -1.47 12.79 -9.56
N ASN A 112 -0.65 13.76 -9.97
CA ASN A 112 0.78 13.54 -10.11
C ASN A 112 1.46 14.02 -8.83
N VAL A 113 2.15 13.10 -8.15
CA VAL A 113 2.88 13.42 -6.92
C VAL A 113 4.36 13.10 -7.14
N ASN A 114 5.17 14.13 -7.26
CA ASN A 114 6.61 14.00 -7.48
C ASN A 114 6.96 13.08 -8.66
N GLY A 115 6.18 13.18 -9.75
CA GLY A 115 6.39 12.38 -10.95
C GLY A 115 5.71 11.01 -10.95
N VAL A 116 5.05 10.65 -9.86
CA VAL A 116 4.31 9.38 -9.75
C VAL A 116 2.82 9.65 -9.96
N MET A 117 2.20 8.88 -10.84
CA MET A 117 0.75 8.93 -11.03
C MET A 117 0.06 8.18 -9.91
N VAL A 118 -0.75 8.89 -9.15
CA VAL A 118 -1.46 8.35 -7.99
C VAL A 118 -2.96 8.40 -8.24
N TYR A 119 -3.63 7.29 -8.00
CA TYR A 119 -5.08 7.17 -8.13
C TYR A 119 -5.71 7.18 -6.75
N VAL A 120 -6.69 8.05 -6.55
CA VAL A 120 -7.40 8.21 -5.27
C VAL A 120 -8.89 8.10 -5.51
N PHE A 121 -9.54 7.23 -4.75
CA PHE A 121 -10.99 7.05 -4.86
C PHE A 121 -11.58 6.55 -3.53
N MET A 122 -12.90 6.66 -3.41
CA MET A 122 -13.63 6.20 -2.23
C MET A 122 -14.34 4.89 -2.52
N GLN A 123 -14.29 3.96 -1.57
CA GLN A 123 -15.07 2.74 -1.59
C GLN A 123 -15.68 2.52 -0.21
N SER A 124 -17.01 2.43 -0.14
CA SER A 124 -17.74 2.15 1.11
C SER A 124 -17.30 3.02 2.29
N GLY A 125 -17.11 4.30 2.05
CA GLY A 125 -16.73 5.26 3.08
C GLY A 125 -15.26 5.24 3.47
N ARG A 126 -14.43 4.46 2.76
CA ARG A 126 -12.98 4.43 2.98
C ARG A 126 -12.24 4.97 1.76
N GLY A 127 -11.12 5.62 2.00
CA GLY A 127 -10.26 6.10 0.93
C GLY A 127 -9.28 5.04 0.47
N THR A 128 -9.07 4.96 -0.85
CA THR A 128 -8.07 4.08 -1.45
C THR A 128 -7.09 4.91 -2.25
N ILE A 129 -5.81 4.63 -2.06
CA ILE A 129 -4.71 5.27 -2.79
C ILE A 129 -3.94 4.15 -3.47
N ALA A 130 -3.78 4.24 -4.80
CA ALA A 130 -3.07 3.21 -5.56
C ALA A 130 -2.06 3.84 -6.51
N TYR A 131 -0.85 3.31 -6.50
CA TYR A 131 0.22 3.76 -7.38
C TYR A 131 1.26 2.66 -7.56
N GLN A 132 2.14 2.86 -8.51
CA GLN A 132 3.25 1.93 -8.74
C GLN A 132 4.51 2.67 -9.13
N ASP A 133 5.64 2.02 -8.89
CA ASP A 133 6.96 2.52 -9.23
C ASP A 133 7.85 1.33 -9.59
N ASP A 134 8.50 1.38 -10.77
CA ASP A 134 9.33 0.30 -11.28
C ASP A 134 8.63 -1.07 -11.17
N LYS A 135 9.03 -1.89 -10.24
CA LYS A 135 8.48 -3.24 -10.01
C LYS A 135 7.69 -3.36 -8.72
N THR A 136 7.26 -2.24 -8.16
CA THR A 136 6.56 -2.21 -6.88
C THR A 136 5.19 -1.57 -7.04
N GLN A 137 4.16 -2.24 -6.52
CA GLN A 137 2.79 -1.73 -6.47
C GLN A 137 2.39 -1.45 -5.03
N TYR A 138 1.69 -0.35 -4.83
CA TYR A 138 1.24 0.11 -3.53
C TYR A 138 -0.26 0.32 -3.54
N VAL A 139 -0.94 -0.16 -2.53
CA VAL A 139 -2.34 0.15 -2.30
C VAL A 139 -2.54 0.47 -0.83
N ILE A 140 -3.11 1.64 -0.57
CA ILE A 140 -3.37 2.13 0.79
C ILE A 140 -4.88 2.17 1.00
N ASP A 141 -5.32 1.61 2.11
CA ASP A 141 -6.71 1.69 2.57
C ASP A 141 -6.74 2.57 3.82
N LEU A 142 -7.51 3.65 3.73
CA LEU A 142 -7.51 4.69 4.74
C LEU A 142 -8.95 5.01 5.19
N GLN A 143 -9.20 4.96 6.49
CA GLN A 143 -10.48 5.40 7.06
C GLN A 143 -10.48 6.94 7.10
N ALA A 144 -10.81 7.56 6.00
CA ALA A 144 -10.82 9.01 5.83
C ALA A 144 -11.78 9.41 4.71
N ASN A 145 -12.17 10.68 4.69
CA ASN A 145 -12.93 11.22 3.57
C ASN A 145 -12.02 11.44 2.35
N LEU A 146 -12.60 11.84 1.23
CA LEU A 146 -11.84 12.03 -0.01
C LEU A 146 -10.76 13.10 0.13
N GLU A 147 -11.09 14.24 0.74
CA GLU A 147 -10.14 15.35 0.90
C GLU A 147 -8.92 14.92 1.72
N ASP A 148 -9.14 14.28 2.86
CA ASP A 148 -8.06 13.81 3.72
C ASP A 148 -7.25 12.69 3.05
N THR A 149 -7.92 11.84 2.28
CA THR A 149 -7.24 10.79 1.52
C THR A 149 -6.33 11.39 0.46
N ILE A 150 -6.78 12.41 -0.26
CA ILE A 150 -5.95 13.13 -1.24
C ILE A 150 -4.76 13.79 -0.55
N ASP A 151 -4.97 14.44 0.59
CA ASP A 151 -3.88 15.08 1.33
C ASP A 151 -2.83 14.06 1.78
N PHE A 152 -3.28 12.90 2.25
CA PHE A 152 -2.39 11.80 2.60
C PHE A 152 -1.56 11.35 1.39
N ALA A 153 -2.21 11.18 0.24
CA ALA A 153 -1.56 10.77 -1.01
C ALA A 153 -0.53 11.80 -1.49
N LYS A 154 -0.78 13.08 -1.31
CA LYS A 154 0.15 14.14 -1.74
C LYS A 154 1.48 14.12 -1.00
N SER A 155 1.57 13.41 0.11
CA SER A 155 2.82 13.28 0.87
C SER A 155 3.74 12.17 0.37
N ILE A 156 3.36 11.44 -0.67
CA ILE A 156 4.18 10.36 -1.26
C ILE A 156 5.51 10.92 -1.79
N LYS A 157 6.55 10.27 -1.36
CA LYS A 157 7.91 10.65 -1.75
C LYS A 157 8.78 9.42 -1.93
#